data_4ccdf6105ea784fff43f7c990d0d22ce
#
_entry.id   4ccdf6105ea784fff43f7c990d0d22ce
#
_cell.length_a   1.000
_cell.length_b   1.000
_cell.length_c   1.000
_cell.angle_alpha   90.00
_cell.angle_beta   90.00
_cell.angle_gamma   90.00
#
_symmetry.space_group_name_H-M   'P 1'
#
loop_
_entity.id
_entity.type
_entity.pdbx_description
1 polymer ?
#
loop_
_entity_poly.entity_id
_entity_poly.type
_entity_poly.pdbx_seq_one_letter_code
_entity_poly.pdbx_strand_id
1 'polypeptide(L)'
;MHASSLLSRRRLLGAAAAVTTVGLVTPAPAISYAPRSISLYNTHTGEWLRTVYWADGHYIREAVRDINWILRDHHTDEMRPMDAGVLDVLGMLREQLDTPEPFLVVSGYRSPATNMNMYLHGEGVAKHSYHIKGMAVDLRSERRSLEQVREAAMSLQCGGVGYYPRASFVHVDCGPIRHW
;
A
#
# COMPACT_ATOMS: atom_id res chain seq x y z
N MET A 1 -58.20 85.99 18.63
CA MET A 1 -57.31 85.88 18.94
C MET A 1 -56.60 84.54 19.22
N HIS A 2 -56.75 83.48 18.55
CA HIS A 2 -56.00 82.25 18.78
C HIS A 2 -55.39 81.77 17.48
N ALA A 3 -54.08 81.79 17.40
CA ALA A 3 -53.31 81.21 16.33
C ALA A 3 -53.08 79.70 16.62
N SER A 4 -53.62 78.85 15.78
CA SER A 4 -53.36 77.38 15.91
C SER A 4 -52.26 76.99 14.93
N SER A 5 -51.19 76.55 15.49
CA SER A 5 -50.03 76.02 14.80
C SER A 5 -50.27 74.56 14.32
N LEU A 6 -50.13 74.32 13.01
CA LEU A 6 -50.21 73.01 12.41
C LEU A 6 -48.79 72.37 12.34
N LEU A 7 -48.55 71.33 13.11
CA LEU A 7 -47.34 70.53 13.06
C LEU A 7 -47.40 69.55 11.87
N SER A 8 -46.48 69.73 10.94
CA SER A 8 -46.26 68.81 9.82
C SER A 8 -45.50 67.59 10.28
N ARG A 9 -46.07 66.39 10.15
CA ARG A 9 -45.38 65.10 10.38
C ARG A 9 -44.62 64.68 9.11
N ARG A 10 -43.33 64.95 9.10
CA ARG A 10 -42.45 64.34 8.11
C ARG A 10 -42.20 62.86 8.46
N ARG A 11 -42.70 61.96 7.62
CA ARG A 11 -42.34 60.51 7.66
C ARG A 11 -40.97 60.37 7.11
N LEU A 12 -40.00 59.90 7.98
CA LEU A 12 -38.72 59.40 7.55
C LEU A 12 -38.88 57.93 7.09
N LEU A 13 -38.72 57.70 5.79
CA LEU A 13 -38.59 56.39 5.19
C LEU A 13 -37.11 55.94 5.38
N GLY A 14 -36.87 55.08 6.37
CA GLY A 14 -35.58 54.43 6.51
C GLY A 14 -35.47 53.31 5.47
N ALA A 15 -34.56 53.43 4.52
CA ALA A 15 -34.19 52.35 3.62
C ALA A 15 -33.23 51.41 4.35
N ALA A 16 -33.68 50.20 4.67
CA ALA A 16 -32.84 49.14 5.17
C ALA A 16 -32.05 48.52 3.98
N ALA A 17 -30.77 48.76 3.90
CA ALA A 17 -29.89 48.08 2.97
C ALA A 17 -29.60 46.68 3.49
N ALA A 18 -30.10 45.63 2.81
CA ALA A 18 -29.75 44.24 3.07
C ALA A 18 -28.37 43.98 2.53
N VAL A 19 -27.39 43.81 3.40
CA VAL A 19 -26.04 43.35 3.05
C VAL A 19 -26.09 41.82 2.89
N THR A 20 -26.15 41.33 1.64
CA THR A 20 -25.97 39.92 1.30
C THR A 20 -24.50 39.61 1.34
N THR A 21 -24.04 38.95 2.44
CA THR A 21 -22.71 38.35 2.52
C THR A 21 -22.70 37.11 1.64
N VAL A 22 -22.11 37.20 0.44
CA VAL A 22 -21.76 36.03 -0.36
C VAL A 22 -20.59 35.36 0.34
N GLY A 23 -20.87 34.28 1.07
CA GLY A 23 -19.84 33.44 1.66
C GLY A 23 -19.02 32.80 0.53
N LEU A 24 -17.74 33.15 0.43
CA LEU A 24 -16.77 32.46 -0.39
C LEU A 24 -16.60 31.06 0.22
N VAL A 25 -17.23 30.04 -0.38
CA VAL A 25 -16.96 28.64 -0.10
C VAL A 25 -15.58 28.34 -0.68
N THR A 26 -14.53 28.41 0.14
CA THR A 26 -13.21 27.91 -0.25
C THR A 26 -13.33 26.38 -0.37
N PRO A 27 -12.99 25.78 -1.54
CA PRO A 27 -12.97 24.33 -1.65
C PRO A 27 -11.98 23.78 -0.64
N ALA A 28 -12.39 22.76 0.12
CA ALA A 28 -11.50 22.06 1.03
C ALA A 28 -10.29 21.52 0.21
N PRO A 29 -9.07 21.61 0.74
CA PRO A 29 -7.90 21.05 0.05
C PRO A 29 -8.17 19.57 -0.23
N ALA A 30 -8.11 19.17 -1.49
CA ALA A 30 -8.17 17.77 -1.86
C ALA A 30 -6.99 17.05 -1.20
N ILE A 31 -7.26 16.05 -0.37
CA ILE A 31 -6.22 15.19 0.20
C ILE A 31 -5.63 14.42 -0.97
N SER A 32 -4.48 14.88 -1.46
CA SER A 32 -3.74 14.18 -2.49
C SER A 32 -2.95 13.05 -1.83
N TYR A 33 -3.38 11.83 -2.05
CA TYR A 33 -2.60 10.65 -1.67
C TYR A 33 -1.59 10.36 -2.78
N ALA A 34 -0.29 10.40 -2.47
CA ALA A 34 0.74 10.06 -3.44
C ALA A 34 0.54 8.64 -3.96
N PRO A 35 0.62 8.41 -5.28
CA PRO A 35 0.49 7.09 -5.86
C PRO A 35 1.56 6.13 -5.33
N ARG A 36 1.19 4.88 -5.02
CA ARG A 36 2.12 3.84 -4.62
C ARG A 36 2.45 2.96 -5.80
N SER A 37 3.74 2.76 -6.04
CA SER A 37 4.23 1.93 -7.12
C SER A 37 5.12 0.81 -6.60
N ILE A 38 5.16 -0.31 -7.34
CA ILE A 38 6.04 -1.44 -7.05
C ILE A 38 6.77 -1.86 -8.31
N SER A 39 7.98 -2.39 -8.14
CA SER A 39 8.76 -3.01 -9.19
C SER A 39 9.22 -4.38 -8.71
N LEU A 40 8.90 -5.43 -9.46
CA LEU A 40 9.14 -6.84 -9.13
C LEU A 40 9.82 -7.53 -10.31
N TYR A 41 10.74 -8.43 -10.00
CA TYR A 41 11.32 -9.39 -10.93
C TYR A 41 11.22 -10.79 -10.32
N ASN A 42 10.53 -11.71 -10.96
CA ASN A 42 10.43 -13.08 -10.49
C ASN A 42 11.67 -13.86 -10.96
N THR A 43 12.48 -14.34 -10.01
CA THR A 43 13.75 -14.98 -10.30
C THR A 43 13.62 -16.38 -10.92
N HIS A 44 12.44 -17.00 -10.85
CA HIS A 44 12.17 -18.33 -11.41
C HIS A 44 11.56 -18.25 -12.80
N THR A 45 10.66 -17.31 -13.04
CA THR A 45 9.97 -17.19 -14.33
C THR A 45 10.64 -16.19 -15.29
N GLY A 46 11.52 -15.31 -14.76
CA GLY A 46 12.14 -14.24 -15.54
C GLY A 46 11.20 -13.08 -15.85
N GLU A 47 9.97 -13.10 -15.34
CA GLU A 47 8.98 -12.06 -15.57
C GLU A 47 9.32 -10.80 -14.77
N TRP A 48 9.00 -9.66 -15.37
CA TRP A 48 9.24 -8.36 -14.79
C TRP A 48 7.96 -7.52 -14.80
N LEU A 49 7.69 -6.80 -13.69
CA LEU A 49 6.55 -5.91 -13.55
C LEU A 49 6.96 -4.60 -12.88
N ARG A 50 6.53 -3.48 -13.46
CA ARG A 50 6.55 -2.18 -12.81
C ARG A 50 5.18 -1.53 -12.98
N THR A 51 4.50 -1.22 -11.86
CA THR A 51 3.14 -0.70 -11.92
C THR A 51 2.84 0.21 -10.74
N VAL A 52 1.88 1.14 -10.95
CA VAL A 52 1.21 1.87 -9.86
C VAL A 52 0.02 1.03 -9.43
N TYR A 53 0.03 0.55 -8.18
CA TYR A 53 -1.01 -0.35 -7.69
C TYR A 53 -2.05 0.33 -6.79
N TRP A 54 -1.75 1.56 -6.34
CA TRP A 54 -2.66 2.35 -5.53
C TRP A 54 -2.57 3.83 -5.91
N ALA A 55 -3.72 4.47 -6.17
CA ALA A 55 -3.84 5.89 -6.50
C ALA A 55 -5.24 6.38 -6.13
N ASP A 56 -5.38 7.67 -5.88
CA ASP A 56 -6.66 8.33 -5.59
C ASP A 56 -7.47 7.67 -4.46
N GLY A 57 -6.76 7.10 -3.46
CA GLY A 57 -7.37 6.48 -2.29
C GLY A 57 -7.83 5.04 -2.47
N HIS A 58 -7.51 4.37 -3.60
CA HIS A 58 -7.93 2.99 -3.86
C HIS A 58 -6.87 2.17 -4.59
N TYR A 59 -7.00 0.83 -4.47
CA TYR A 59 -6.16 -0.10 -5.24
C TYR A 59 -6.64 -0.17 -6.69
N ILE A 60 -5.68 -0.12 -7.62
CA ILE A 60 -5.92 -0.27 -9.06
C ILE A 60 -6.06 -1.76 -9.37
N ARG A 61 -7.28 -2.19 -9.69
CA ARG A 61 -7.65 -3.60 -9.84
C ARG A 61 -6.77 -4.36 -10.84
N GLU A 62 -6.49 -3.75 -11.99
CA GLU A 62 -5.66 -4.34 -13.04
C GLU A 62 -4.23 -4.53 -12.55
N ALA A 63 -3.66 -3.52 -11.89
CA ALA A 63 -2.31 -3.59 -11.32
C ALA A 63 -2.20 -4.67 -10.24
N VAL A 64 -3.20 -4.78 -9.36
CA VAL A 64 -3.23 -5.83 -8.33
C VAL A 64 -3.32 -7.22 -8.97
N ARG A 65 -4.09 -7.38 -10.05
CA ARG A 65 -4.14 -8.64 -10.79
C ARG A 65 -2.78 -9.01 -11.38
N ASP A 66 -2.07 -8.05 -11.98
CA ASP A 66 -0.75 -8.28 -12.55
C ASP A 66 0.30 -8.60 -11.46
N ILE A 67 0.17 -7.97 -10.27
CA ILE A 67 0.98 -8.33 -9.10
C ILE A 67 0.67 -9.76 -8.64
N ASN A 68 -0.60 -10.17 -8.58
CA ASN A 68 -0.97 -11.53 -8.23
C ASN A 68 -0.39 -12.55 -9.22
N TRP A 69 -0.34 -12.19 -10.50
CA TRP A 69 0.22 -13.04 -11.55
C TRP A 69 1.73 -13.24 -11.37
N ILE A 70 2.51 -12.17 -11.21
CA ILE A 70 3.97 -12.29 -11.03
C ILE A 70 4.35 -12.96 -9.71
N LEU A 71 3.48 -12.90 -8.70
CA LEU A 71 3.66 -13.53 -7.38
C LEU A 71 3.00 -14.92 -7.27
N ARG A 72 2.50 -15.51 -8.36
CA ARG A 72 1.90 -16.85 -8.36
C ARG A 72 2.90 -17.94 -7.96
N ASP A 73 2.40 -19.11 -7.66
CA ASP A 73 3.22 -20.30 -7.45
C ASP A 73 3.93 -20.69 -8.76
N HIS A 74 5.24 -20.52 -8.84
CA HIS A 74 6.04 -20.80 -10.03
C HIS A 74 6.23 -22.30 -10.34
N HIS A 75 5.83 -23.20 -9.43
CA HIS A 75 5.83 -24.65 -9.68
C HIS A 75 4.56 -25.15 -10.35
N THR A 76 3.43 -24.51 -10.07
CA THR A 76 2.12 -24.97 -10.52
C THR A 76 1.38 -23.96 -11.39
N ASP A 77 1.88 -22.73 -11.52
CA ASP A 77 1.21 -21.56 -12.11
C ASP A 77 -0.12 -21.19 -11.43
N GLU A 78 -0.42 -21.79 -10.27
CA GLU A 78 -1.56 -21.39 -9.49
C GLU A 78 -1.42 -19.95 -8.98
N MET A 79 -2.45 -19.16 -9.21
CA MET A 79 -2.55 -17.78 -8.73
C MET A 79 -3.58 -17.70 -7.60
N ARG A 80 -3.24 -16.93 -6.58
CA ARG A 80 -4.14 -16.53 -5.50
C ARG A 80 -4.08 -15.02 -5.31
N PRO A 81 -5.19 -14.33 -4.99
CA PRO A 81 -5.13 -12.93 -4.56
C PRO A 81 -4.17 -12.76 -3.38
N MET A 82 -3.20 -11.88 -3.56
CA MET A 82 -2.32 -11.46 -2.46
C MET A 82 -3.09 -10.53 -1.52
N ASP A 83 -2.83 -10.65 -0.23
CA ASP A 83 -3.39 -9.75 0.78
C ASP A 83 -2.90 -8.32 0.56
N ALA A 84 -3.81 -7.34 0.66
CA ALA A 84 -3.47 -5.93 0.48
C ALA A 84 -2.39 -5.47 1.47
N GLY A 85 -2.38 -6.03 2.68
CA GLY A 85 -1.37 -5.72 3.69
C GLY A 85 0.05 -6.08 3.24
N VAL A 86 0.26 -7.19 2.52
CA VAL A 86 1.60 -7.51 2.02
C VAL A 86 2.02 -6.57 0.90
N LEU A 87 1.09 -6.08 0.07
CA LEU A 87 1.40 -5.06 -0.94
C LEU A 87 1.83 -3.75 -0.29
N ASP A 88 1.17 -3.37 0.81
CA ASP A 88 1.55 -2.18 1.58
C ASP A 88 2.92 -2.35 2.25
N VAL A 89 3.22 -3.52 2.83
CA VAL A 89 4.55 -3.83 3.37
C VAL A 89 5.63 -3.70 2.29
N LEU A 90 5.41 -4.24 1.09
CA LEU A 90 6.35 -4.12 -0.03
C LEU A 90 6.54 -2.67 -0.48
N GLY A 91 5.45 -1.89 -0.54
CA GLY A 91 5.50 -0.46 -0.87
C GLY A 91 6.32 0.33 0.14
N MET A 92 6.04 0.18 1.43
CA MET A 92 6.77 0.83 2.52
C MET A 92 8.25 0.40 2.55
N LEU A 93 8.53 -0.89 2.34
CA LEU A 93 9.89 -1.41 2.29
C LEU A 93 10.69 -0.78 1.13
N ARG A 94 10.06 -0.61 -0.03
CA ARG A 94 10.67 0.05 -1.18
C ARG A 94 11.03 1.51 -0.87
N GLU A 95 10.13 2.25 -0.22
CA GLU A 95 10.36 3.62 0.21
C GLU A 95 11.49 3.70 1.24
N GLN A 96 11.48 2.80 2.24
CA GLN A 96 12.49 2.74 3.30
C GLN A 96 13.90 2.43 2.76
N LEU A 97 13.99 1.59 1.72
CA LEU A 97 15.26 1.24 1.08
C LEU A 97 15.74 2.29 0.07
N ASP A 98 14.87 3.25 -0.29
CA ASP A 98 15.13 4.27 -1.31
C ASP A 98 15.82 3.65 -2.55
N THR A 99 15.10 2.70 -3.19
CA THR A 99 15.64 1.98 -4.34
C THR A 99 14.65 2.02 -5.51
N PRO A 100 15.11 2.42 -6.71
CA PRO A 100 14.28 2.37 -7.93
C PRO A 100 14.24 0.96 -8.56
N GLU A 101 15.17 0.09 -8.19
CA GLU A 101 15.31 -1.26 -8.74
C GLU A 101 14.17 -2.17 -8.28
N PRO A 102 13.87 -3.26 -9.05
CA PRO A 102 12.88 -4.23 -8.65
C PRO A 102 13.34 -5.02 -7.42
N PHE A 103 12.39 -5.44 -6.60
CA PHE A 103 12.62 -6.55 -5.71
C PHE A 103 12.75 -7.83 -6.51
N LEU A 104 13.78 -8.60 -6.25
CA LEU A 104 13.98 -9.93 -6.80
C LEU A 104 13.14 -10.92 -5.98
N VAL A 105 12.01 -11.33 -6.54
CA VAL A 105 11.07 -12.26 -5.88
C VAL A 105 11.61 -13.68 -5.98
N VAL A 106 11.81 -14.31 -4.83
CA VAL A 106 12.21 -15.72 -4.69
C VAL A 106 10.97 -16.59 -4.51
N SER A 107 9.96 -16.13 -3.74
CA SER A 107 8.69 -16.84 -3.57
C SER A 107 7.58 -15.83 -3.26
N GLY A 108 6.46 -15.94 -3.95
CA GLY A 108 5.21 -15.23 -3.62
C GLY A 108 4.18 -16.18 -3.01
N TYR A 109 3.00 -16.28 -3.64
CA TYR A 109 2.03 -17.31 -3.30
C TYR A 109 2.64 -18.72 -3.49
N ARG A 110 2.28 -19.60 -2.60
CA ARG A 110 2.67 -21.01 -2.67
C ARG A 110 1.43 -21.87 -2.46
N SER A 111 1.13 -22.73 -3.43
CA SER A 111 -0.02 -23.62 -3.32
C SER A 111 0.12 -24.58 -2.11
N PRO A 112 -0.99 -25.04 -1.53
CA PRO A 112 -0.93 -26.04 -0.47
C PRO A 112 -0.13 -27.28 -0.86
N ALA A 113 -0.21 -27.70 -2.12
CA ALA A 113 0.50 -28.86 -2.67
C ALA A 113 2.01 -28.59 -2.70
N THR A 114 2.45 -27.46 -3.27
CA THR A 114 3.85 -27.06 -3.28
C THR A 114 4.40 -26.93 -1.86
N ASN A 115 3.69 -26.25 -0.96
CA ASN A 115 4.15 -26.08 0.42
C ASN A 115 4.26 -27.41 1.17
N MET A 116 3.32 -28.32 0.96
CA MET A 116 3.37 -29.63 1.58
C MET A 116 4.54 -30.46 1.05
N ASN A 117 4.80 -30.40 -0.26
CA ASN A 117 5.96 -31.06 -0.87
C ASN A 117 7.27 -30.57 -0.26
N MET A 118 7.48 -29.25 -0.19
CA MET A 118 8.67 -28.63 0.41
C MET A 118 8.82 -29.01 1.90
N TYR A 119 7.70 -29.01 2.65
CA TYR A 119 7.70 -29.41 4.08
C TYR A 119 8.14 -30.85 4.26
N LEU A 120 7.63 -31.78 3.45
CA LEU A 120 7.98 -33.21 3.51
C LEU A 120 9.44 -33.48 3.10
N HIS A 121 10.02 -32.67 2.23
CA HIS A 121 11.42 -32.78 1.82
C HIS A 121 12.40 -32.02 2.74
N GLY A 122 11.89 -31.41 3.83
CA GLY A 122 12.75 -30.77 4.82
C GLY A 122 13.37 -29.45 4.35
N GLU A 123 12.72 -28.72 3.42
CA GLU A 123 13.22 -27.46 2.88
C GLU A 123 13.07 -26.27 3.85
N GLY A 124 12.81 -26.54 5.13
CA GLY A 124 12.76 -25.52 6.18
C GLY A 124 11.51 -24.64 6.13
N VAL A 125 10.45 -25.03 5.42
CA VAL A 125 9.21 -24.29 5.34
C VAL A 125 8.22 -24.70 6.44
N ALA A 126 7.45 -23.74 6.95
CA ALA A 126 6.39 -24.02 7.92
C ALA A 126 5.21 -24.74 7.26
N LYS A 127 4.61 -25.75 7.94
CA LYS A 127 3.42 -26.45 7.45
C LYS A 127 2.25 -25.51 7.19
N HIS A 128 2.06 -24.48 8.04
CA HIS A 128 1.02 -23.45 7.94
C HIS A 128 1.65 -22.10 7.58
N SER A 129 2.28 -22.03 6.41
CA SER A 129 2.97 -20.85 5.93
C SER A 129 2.00 -19.73 5.52
N TYR A 130 2.40 -18.46 5.72
CA TYR A 130 1.67 -17.30 5.20
C TYR A 130 1.72 -17.21 3.66
N HIS A 131 2.68 -17.83 2.99
CA HIS A 131 2.68 -17.96 1.53
C HIS A 131 1.42 -18.66 0.99
N ILE A 132 0.92 -19.69 1.69
CA ILE A 132 -0.32 -20.38 1.31
C ILE A 132 -1.54 -19.45 1.36
N LYS A 133 -1.48 -18.41 2.18
CA LYS A 133 -2.57 -17.44 2.36
C LYS A 133 -2.46 -16.24 1.42
N GLY A 134 -1.37 -16.12 0.66
CA GLY A 134 -1.08 -14.92 -0.14
C GLY A 134 -0.66 -13.72 0.73
N MET A 135 -0.13 -13.95 1.92
CA MET A 135 0.21 -12.93 2.90
C MET A 135 1.72 -12.73 3.07
N ALA A 136 2.55 -13.38 2.26
CA ALA A 136 4.00 -13.34 2.41
C ALA A 136 4.71 -13.32 1.06
N VAL A 137 5.92 -12.72 1.06
CA VAL A 137 6.85 -12.72 -0.07
C VAL A 137 8.27 -12.92 0.46
N ASP A 138 9.02 -13.83 -0.19
CA ASP A 138 10.45 -13.99 -0.03
C ASP A 138 11.15 -13.17 -1.12
N LEU A 139 12.03 -12.27 -0.74
CA LEU A 139 12.65 -11.32 -1.66
C LEU A 139 14.09 -10.97 -1.30
N ARG A 140 14.79 -10.38 -2.27
CA ARG A 140 16.09 -9.72 -2.11
C ARG A 140 16.16 -8.48 -3.00
N SER A 141 17.21 -7.69 -2.84
CA SER A 141 17.52 -6.51 -3.65
C SER A 141 18.88 -6.71 -4.33
N GLU A 142 19.08 -6.14 -5.51
CA GLU A 142 20.40 -6.12 -6.16
C GLU A 142 21.36 -5.12 -5.54
N ARG A 143 20.83 -3.99 -5.04
CA ARG A 143 21.64 -2.86 -4.54
C ARG A 143 21.69 -2.74 -3.03
N ARG A 144 20.94 -3.55 -2.31
CA ARG A 144 20.92 -3.56 -0.86
C ARG A 144 21.32 -4.94 -0.37
N SER A 145 22.17 -5.00 0.64
CA SER A 145 22.51 -6.28 1.26
C SER A 145 21.27 -6.90 1.94
N LEU A 146 21.31 -8.21 2.17
CA LEU A 146 20.20 -8.88 2.88
C LEU A 146 19.99 -8.30 4.28
N GLU A 147 21.08 -7.91 4.97
CA GLU A 147 21.03 -7.24 6.26
C GLU A 147 20.28 -5.91 6.17
N GLN A 148 20.58 -5.09 5.16
CA GLN A 148 19.88 -3.81 4.95
C GLN A 148 18.39 -4.03 4.65
N VAL A 149 18.05 -5.02 3.83
CA VAL A 149 16.65 -5.38 3.55
C VAL A 149 15.94 -5.85 4.82
N ARG A 150 16.58 -6.71 5.63
CA ARG A 150 16.07 -7.16 6.92
C ARG A 150 15.83 -6.00 7.89
N GLU A 151 16.83 -5.15 8.07
CA GLU A 151 16.75 -4.02 9.00
C GLU A 151 15.65 -3.03 8.60
N ALA A 152 15.54 -2.72 7.31
CA ALA A 152 14.46 -1.90 6.77
C ALA A 152 13.09 -2.55 7.03
N ALA A 153 12.92 -3.84 6.74
CA ALA A 153 11.67 -4.56 6.98
C ALA A 153 11.31 -4.58 8.48
N MET A 154 12.27 -4.84 9.36
CA MET A 154 12.06 -4.84 10.81
C MET A 154 11.67 -3.46 11.34
N SER A 155 12.22 -2.37 10.79
CA SER A 155 11.91 -1.00 11.22
C SER A 155 10.48 -0.59 10.91
N LEU A 156 9.83 -1.21 9.92
CA LEU A 156 8.43 -0.96 9.57
C LEU A 156 7.44 -1.41 10.64
N GLN A 157 7.78 -2.40 11.46
CA GLN A 157 6.92 -2.97 12.50
C GLN A 157 5.52 -3.38 11.97
N CYS A 158 5.46 -3.90 10.73
CA CYS A 158 4.21 -4.17 10.00
C CYS A 158 3.91 -5.66 9.79
N GLY A 159 4.71 -6.59 10.35
CA GLY A 159 4.49 -8.01 10.15
C GLY A 159 5.69 -8.88 10.54
N GLY A 160 5.74 -10.10 10.02
CA GLY A 160 6.85 -11.02 10.22
C GLY A 160 8.02 -10.74 9.30
N VAL A 161 9.23 -10.85 9.83
CA VAL A 161 10.49 -10.74 9.08
C VAL A 161 11.37 -11.95 9.39
N GLY A 162 11.66 -12.75 8.36
CA GLY A 162 12.58 -13.91 8.43
C GLY A 162 13.86 -13.63 7.68
N TYR A 163 15.01 -14.04 8.27
CA TYR A 163 16.33 -13.82 7.67
C TYR A 163 16.96 -15.13 7.24
N TYR A 164 17.14 -15.31 5.94
CA TYR A 164 17.65 -16.56 5.35
C TYR A 164 18.93 -16.34 4.53
N PRO A 165 20.08 -16.04 5.18
CA PRO A 165 21.31 -15.68 4.47
C PRO A 165 21.87 -16.82 3.62
N ARG A 166 21.70 -18.11 4.02
CA ARG A 166 22.14 -19.25 3.23
C ARG A 166 21.35 -19.44 1.94
N ALA A 167 20.05 -19.10 1.97
CA ALA A 167 19.16 -19.14 0.80
C ALA A 167 19.09 -17.79 0.07
N SER A 168 19.80 -16.78 0.56
CA SER A 168 19.93 -15.45 -0.03
C SER A 168 18.60 -14.71 -0.22
N PHE A 169 17.72 -14.71 0.81
CA PHE A 169 16.49 -13.93 0.81
C PHE A 169 16.08 -13.45 2.21
N VAL A 170 15.20 -12.46 2.24
CA VAL A 170 14.44 -12.02 3.41
C VAL A 170 12.98 -12.33 3.17
N HIS A 171 12.36 -12.98 4.15
CA HIS A 171 10.90 -13.17 4.20
C HIS A 171 10.24 -11.95 4.80
N VAL A 172 9.16 -11.48 4.18
CA VAL A 172 8.26 -10.46 4.75
C VAL A 172 6.82 -10.92 4.65
N ASP A 173 6.02 -10.66 5.69
CA ASP A 173 4.59 -10.95 5.69
C ASP A 173 3.79 -9.87 6.44
N CYS A 174 2.47 -9.85 6.25
CA CYS A 174 1.54 -8.94 6.93
C CYS A 174 0.82 -9.59 8.12
N GLY A 175 1.39 -10.62 8.71
CA GLY A 175 0.89 -11.24 9.94
C GLY A 175 1.32 -10.49 11.20
N PRO A 176 1.22 -11.11 12.39
CA PRO A 176 1.72 -10.53 13.64
C PRO A 176 3.20 -10.19 13.56
N ILE A 177 3.61 -9.12 14.22
CA ILE A 177 5.01 -8.69 14.30
C ILE A 177 5.84 -9.78 14.97
N ARG A 178 6.83 -10.31 14.26
CA ARG A 178 7.80 -11.30 14.73
C ARG A 178 9.02 -11.33 13.82
N HIS A 179 10.13 -11.87 14.31
CA HIS A 179 11.35 -12.02 13.51
C HIS A 179 12.13 -13.27 13.95
N TRP A 180 12.87 -13.87 13.01
CA TRP A 180 13.67 -15.07 13.22
C TRP A 180 14.85 -15.17 12.25
#